data_6eacb3dec34f82fc4a5a7f008e2a34c8
#
_entry.id   6eacb3dec34f82fc4a5a7f008e2a34c8
#
_cell.length_a   1.000
_cell.length_b   1.000
_cell.length_c   1.000
_cell.angle_alpha   90.00
_cell.angle_beta   90.00
_cell.angle_gamma   90.00
#
_symmetry.space_group_name_H-M   'P 1'
#
loop_
_entity.id
_entity.type
_entity.pdbx_description
1 polymer ?
#
loop_
_entity_poly.entity_id
_entity_poly.type
_entity_poly.pdbx_seq_one_letter_code
_entity_poly.pdbx_strand_id
1 'polypeptide(L)'
;MRTILVPIFTALGAATLCVFVGYFAFSGGKTFGGVAPSMLSAEVPYVGAPLTKSYAHKEFRFSLAIPEGFSAGELPTDGAGGKAVVLQNPQGEGIQIYIVPAEADTKVLTAEDIRREIPDMKVEAEEPVTIGPEYTGVAFLSDNEAFGGASREVWFYFRGNLYQISTYQRLDTLLKAMFATWKFF
;
A
#
# COMPACT_ATOMS: atom_id res chain seq x y z
N MET A 1 -13.38 -12.81 -20.60
CA MET A 1 -13.44 -12.96 -19.13
C MET A 1 -13.25 -11.58 -18.55
N ARG A 2 -14.29 -11.01 -17.94
CA ARG A 2 -14.22 -9.67 -17.33
C ARG A 2 -13.69 -9.83 -15.92
N THR A 3 -12.49 -9.37 -15.69
CA THR A 3 -11.94 -9.20 -14.35
C THR A 3 -12.69 -8.05 -13.71
N ILE A 4 -13.58 -8.34 -12.77
CA ILE A 4 -14.25 -7.31 -11.99
C ILE A 4 -13.33 -7.01 -10.82
N LEU A 5 -12.40 -6.05 -11.01
CA LEU A 5 -11.90 -5.34 -9.84
C LEU A 5 -13.07 -4.51 -9.32
N VAL A 6 -13.61 -4.91 -8.19
CA VAL A 6 -14.64 -4.16 -7.49
C VAL A 6 -14.10 -2.76 -7.24
N PRO A 7 -14.85 -1.68 -7.55
CA PRO A 7 -14.39 -0.32 -7.34
C PRO A 7 -14.11 -0.10 -5.85
N ILE A 8 -12.84 0.05 -5.52
CA ILE A 8 -12.28 0.08 -4.16
C ILE A 8 -12.62 1.40 -3.43
N PHE A 9 -13.27 2.34 -4.12
CA PHE A 9 -13.43 3.70 -3.60
C PHE A 9 -14.81 4.03 -2.99
N THR A 10 -15.72 3.08 -2.81
CA THR A 10 -17.07 3.40 -2.31
C THR A 10 -17.37 2.92 -0.90
N ALA A 11 -16.40 2.50 -0.11
CA ALA A 11 -16.69 1.94 1.21
C ALA A 11 -15.77 2.47 2.34
N LEU A 12 -15.52 3.78 2.39
CA LEU A 12 -15.08 4.40 3.64
C LEU A 12 -16.19 5.31 4.16
N GLY A 13 -17.22 4.67 4.72
CA GLY A 13 -18.29 5.32 5.45
C GLY A 13 -17.83 5.79 6.83
N ALA A 14 -17.99 7.07 7.08
CA ALA A 14 -18.17 7.73 8.35
C ALA A 14 -17.11 7.55 9.45
N ALA A 15 -15.86 7.86 9.16
CA ALA A 15 -15.01 8.56 10.09
C ALA A 15 -14.19 9.52 9.26
N THR A 16 -14.74 10.67 9.02
CA THR A 16 -14.20 11.90 8.43
C THR A 16 -12.87 11.73 7.69
N LEU A 17 -12.91 11.01 6.59
CA LEU A 17 -11.87 11.04 5.58
C LEU A 17 -12.58 11.36 4.26
N CYS A 18 -12.71 12.65 3.96
CA CYS A 18 -13.23 13.13 2.70
C CYS A 18 -12.26 12.75 1.58
N VAL A 19 -12.54 11.68 0.87
CA VAL A 19 -11.95 11.49 -0.46
C VAL A 19 -12.79 12.30 -1.43
N PHE A 20 -12.35 13.52 -1.71
CA PHE A 20 -12.88 14.30 -2.84
C PHE A 20 -12.20 13.82 -4.11
N VAL A 21 -12.96 13.14 -4.97
CA VAL A 21 -12.60 12.99 -6.37
C VAL A 21 -12.85 14.32 -7.06
N GLY A 22 -11.80 15.14 -7.15
CA GLY A 22 -11.81 16.38 -7.93
C GLY A 22 -11.44 16.08 -9.38
N TYR A 23 -12.42 16.18 -10.29
CA TYR A 23 -12.19 16.26 -11.72
C TYR A 23 -11.37 17.52 -12.05
N PHE A 24 -10.16 17.36 -12.58
CA PHE A 24 -9.51 18.39 -13.36
C PHE A 24 -8.92 17.80 -14.63
N ALA A 25 -9.60 18.10 -15.72
CA ALA A 25 -9.04 17.97 -17.06
C ALA A 25 -7.98 19.06 -17.27
N PHE A 26 -6.75 18.69 -17.59
CA PHE A 26 -5.85 19.63 -18.27
C PHE A 26 -5.01 18.92 -19.31
N SER A 27 -5.13 19.47 -20.52
CA SER A 27 -4.45 19.07 -21.73
C SER A 27 -3.03 19.62 -21.78
N GLY A 28 -2.13 18.84 -22.34
CA GLY A 28 -1.07 19.38 -23.18
C GLY A 28 0.37 19.28 -22.71
N GLY A 29 1.16 18.65 -23.55
CA GLY A 29 2.55 19.08 -23.75
C GLY A 29 3.64 18.03 -23.54
N LYS A 30 4.13 17.55 -24.67
CA LYS A 30 5.31 16.70 -24.92
C LYS A 30 6.57 17.15 -24.17
N THR A 31 7.38 16.19 -23.71
CA THR A 31 8.79 16.09 -24.14
C THR A 31 9.40 14.77 -23.71
N PHE A 32 9.95 14.04 -24.67
CA PHE A 32 10.81 12.87 -24.45
C PHE A 32 12.15 13.35 -23.88
N GLY A 33 12.47 12.93 -22.66
CA GLY A 33 13.80 13.02 -22.09
C GLY A 33 14.23 11.63 -21.67
N GLY A 34 15.30 11.12 -22.29
CA GLY A 34 15.88 9.82 -21.96
C GLY A 34 16.30 9.78 -20.50
N VAL A 35 15.77 8.80 -19.77
CA VAL A 35 16.14 8.52 -18.39
C VAL A 35 17.43 7.71 -18.40
N ALA A 36 18.51 8.32 -17.91
CA ALA A 36 19.74 7.61 -17.59
C ALA A 36 19.43 6.55 -16.51
N PRO A 37 20.10 5.37 -16.52
CA PRO A 37 19.88 4.37 -15.49
C PRO A 37 20.20 4.99 -14.13
N SER A 38 19.19 5.07 -13.28
CA SER A 38 19.34 5.52 -11.90
C SER A 38 20.30 4.57 -11.19
N MET A 39 21.42 5.10 -10.76
CA MET A 39 22.32 4.39 -9.85
C MET A 39 21.47 3.97 -8.65
N LEU A 40 21.61 2.70 -8.26
CA LEU A 40 21.04 2.12 -7.05
C LEU A 40 21.22 3.12 -5.91
N SER A 41 20.13 3.78 -5.54
CA SER A 41 20.12 4.63 -4.35
C SER A 41 20.44 3.71 -3.18
N ALA A 42 21.54 3.97 -2.49
CA ALA A 42 21.90 3.21 -1.30
C ALA A 42 20.69 3.22 -0.36
N GLU A 43 20.20 2.04 -0.03
CA GLU A 43 19.04 1.88 0.82
C GLU A 43 19.33 2.55 2.18
N VAL A 44 18.63 3.64 2.46
CA VAL A 44 18.80 4.36 3.73
C VAL A 44 18.24 3.48 4.84
N PRO A 45 19.07 3.02 5.79
CA PRO A 45 18.57 2.15 6.84
C PRO A 45 17.56 2.89 7.71
N TYR A 46 16.54 2.18 8.15
CA TYR A 46 15.58 2.72 9.11
C TYR A 46 16.27 3.12 10.42
N VAL A 47 16.13 4.38 10.77
CA VAL A 47 16.62 4.94 12.03
C VAL A 47 15.42 5.45 12.83
N GLY A 48 14.87 4.61 13.70
CA GLY A 48 13.67 4.93 14.48
C GLY A 48 13.50 3.99 15.66
N ALA A 49 12.30 3.97 16.25
CA ALA A 49 11.97 3.05 17.33
C ALA A 49 12.17 1.59 16.89
N PRO A 50 12.81 0.73 17.71
CA PRO A 50 13.11 -0.64 17.30
C PRO A 50 11.83 -1.43 17.04
N LEU A 51 11.89 -2.34 16.05
CA LEU A 51 10.80 -3.25 15.70
C LEU A 51 10.76 -4.43 16.66
N THR A 52 10.32 -4.20 17.88
CA THR A 52 10.35 -5.21 18.96
C THR A 52 9.00 -5.85 19.24
N LYS A 53 7.91 -5.21 18.81
CA LYS A 53 6.57 -5.72 19.00
C LYS A 53 6.12 -6.53 17.79
N SER A 54 5.53 -7.69 18.00
CA SER A 54 4.97 -8.50 16.91
C SER A 54 3.47 -8.27 16.78
N TYR A 55 3.01 -8.05 15.55
CA TYR A 55 1.61 -8.10 15.18
C TYR A 55 1.33 -9.36 14.37
N ALA A 56 0.23 -10.05 14.66
CA ALA A 56 -0.21 -11.23 13.90
C ALA A 56 -1.70 -11.13 13.58
N HIS A 57 -2.05 -11.25 12.31
CA HIS A 57 -3.43 -11.31 11.85
C HIS A 57 -3.83 -12.77 11.60
N LYS A 58 -4.75 -13.29 12.42
CA LYS A 58 -5.11 -14.72 12.40
C LYS A 58 -5.88 -15.14 11.15
N GLU A 59 -6.81 -14.32 10.69
CA GLU A 59 -7.67 -14.62 9.54
C GLU A 59 -6.85 -14.70 8.24
N PHE A 60 -6.02 -13.71 7.97
CA PHE A 60 -5.16 -13.66 6.78
C PHE A 60 -3.79 -14.30 6.97
N ARG A 61 -3.53 -14.86 8.15
CA ARG A 61 -2.37 -15.68 8.48
C ARG A 61 -1.04 -15.02 8.11
N PHE A 62 -0.85 -13.77 8.54
CA PHE A 62 0.42 -13.07 8.44
C PHE A 62 0.86 -12.46 9.76
N SER A 63 2.14 -12.22 9.89
CA SER A 63 2.72 -11.49 11.01
C SER A 63 3.86 -10.61 10.54
N LEU A 64 4.10 -9.54 11.27
CA LEU A 64 5.23 -8.64 11.05
C LEU A 64 5.64 -7.97 12.36
N ALA A 65 6.87 -7.49 12.43
CA ALA A 65 7.33 -6.69 13.53
C ALA A 65 6.91 -5.22 13.34
N ILE A 66 6.47 -4.59 14.43
CA ILE A 66 6.07 -3.18 14.46
C ILE A 66 6.90 -2.42 15.51
N PRO A 67 7.05 -1.09 15.37
CA PRO A 67 7.79 -0.30 16.33
C PRO A 67 7.21 -0.37 17.74
N GLU A 68 8.09 -0.18 18.73
CA GLU A 68 7.67 0.09 20.09
C GLU A 68 6.73 1.31 20.13
N GLY A 69 5.65 1.21 20.90
CA GLY A 69 4.63 2.28 20.98
C GLY A 69 3.56 2.26 19.89
N PHE A 70 3.70 1.45 18.85
CA PHE A 70 2.61 1.28 17.88
C PHE A 70 1.49 0.41 18.44
N SER A 71 0.26 0.76 18.08
CA SER A 71 -0.95 -0.05 18.30
C SER A 71 -1.46 -0.59 16.98
N ALA A 72 -2.14 -1.72 17.04
CA ALA A 72 -2.86 -2.30 15.91
C ALA A 72 -4.36 -2.21 16.17
N GLY A 73 -5.13 -1.83 15.15
CA GLY A 73 -6.58 -1.81 15.16
C GLY A 73 -7.15 -2.29 13.85
N GLU A 74 -8.32 -2.90 13.88
CA GLU A 74 -9.11 -3.21 12.69
C GLU A 74 -10.19 -2.13 12.52
N LEU A 75 -10.33 -1.63 11.31
CA LEU A 75 -11.39 -0.69 10.97
C LEU A 75 -12.54 -1.45 10.28
N PRO A 76 -13.80 -1.09 10.60
CA PRO A 76 -14.93 -1.61 9.87
C PRO A 76 -14.85 -1.18 8.39
N THR A 77 -15.19 -2.09 7.50
CA THR A 77 -15.26 -1.82 6.05
C THR A 77 -16.70 -2.04 5.59
N ASP A 78 -17.18 -1.15 4.72
CA ASP A 78 -18.56 -1.19 4.25
C ASP A 78 -18.78 -2.28 3.21
N GLY A 79 -19.08 -3.50 3.67
CA GLY A 79 -19.80 -4.51 2.87
C GLY A 79 -19.10 -5.16 1.68
N ALA A 80 -17.91 -4.73 1.27
CA ALA A 80 -17.20 -5.29 0.12
C ALA A 80 -16.36 -6.54 0.45
N GLY A 81 -16.52 -7.10 1.66
CA GLY A 81 -15.73 -8.26 2.10
C GLY A 81 -14.28 -7.96 2.43
N GLY A 82 -13.87 -6.70 2.36
CA GLY A 82 -12.51 -6.28 2.69
C GLY A 82 -12.28 -6.12 4.20
N LYS A 83 -11.01 -6.09 4.59
CA LYS A 83 -10.55 -5.80 5.95
C LYS A 83 -9.51 -4.69 5.92
N ALA A 84 -9.62 -3.75 6.84
CA ALA A 84 -8.63 -2.70 7.02
C ALA A 84 -7.96 -2.84 8.39
N VAL A 85 -6.64 -2.96 8.39
CA VAL A 85 -5.80 -2.96 9.59
C VAL A 85 -5.00 -1.67 9.62
N VAL A 86 -4.97 -1.01 10.77
CA VAL A 86 -4.14 0.18 10.98
C VAL A 86 -3.12 -0.11 12.06
N LEU A 87 -1.86 0.13 11.74
CA LEU A 87 -0.71 0.04 12.64
C LEU A 87 -0.19 1.47 12.84
N GLN A 88 -0.39 2.06 14.01
CA GLN A 88 -0.12 3.49 14.20
C GLN A 88 0.47 3.82 15.56
N ASN A 89 1.23 4.91 15.60
CA ASN A 89 1.73 5.51 16.83
C ASN A 89 0.62 6.35 17.53
N PRO A 90 0.85 6.86 18.75
CA PRO A 90 -0.11 7.69 19.46
C PRO A 90 -0.48 9.01 18.76
N GLN A 91 0.33 9.46 17.81
CA GLN A 91 0.09 10.66 17.00
C GLN A 91 -0.79 10.38 15.77
N GLY A 92 -1.19 9.11 15.54
CA GLY A 92 -1.99 8.70 14.40
C GLY A 92 -1.18 8.48 13.11
N GLU A 93 0.15 8.54 13.18
CA GLU A 93 0.99 8.23 12.03
C GLU A 93 1.23 6.72 11.95
N GLY A 94 1.12 6.16 10.77
CA GLY A 94 1.27 4.72 10.64
C GLY A 94 1.05 4.17 9.25
N ILE A 95 0.69 2.91 9.22
CA ILE A 95 0.53 2.11 8.04
C ILE A 95 -0.87 1.52 8.05
N GLN A 96 -1.57 1.67 6.94
CA GLN A 96 -2.83 0.99 6.69
C GLN A 96 -2.59 -0.21 5.79
N ILE A 97 -3.18 -1.34 6.13
CA ILE A 97 -3.19 -2.56 5.32
C ILE A 97 -4.65 -2.84 4.97
N TYR A 98 -5.02 -2.64 3.72
CA TYR A 98 -6.34 -2.99 3.22
C TYR A 98 -6.26 -4.30 2.44
N ILE A 99 -7.11 -5.25 2.78
CA ILE A 99 -7.09 -6.60 2.21
C ILE A 99 -8.47 -6.88 1.63
N VAL A 100 -8.52 -7.19 0.34
CA VAL A 100 -9.77 -7.50 -0.37
C VAL A 100 -9.65 -8.82 -1.10
N PRO A 101 -10.73 -9.61 -1.19
CA PRO A 101 -10.76 -10.79 -2.04
C PRO A 101 -10.42 -10.44 -3.49
N ALA A 102 -9.61 -11.27 -4.14
CA ALA A 102 -9.23 -11.09 -5.53
C ALA A 102 -9.16 -12.45 -6.25
N GLU A 103 -9.59 -12.48 -7.50
CA GLU A 103 -9.60 -13.73 -8.29
C GLU A 103 -8.20 -14.12 -8.82
N ALA A 104 -7.19 -13.27 -8.67
CA ALA A 104 -5.86 -13.44 -9.26
C ALA A 104 -4.84 -13.96 -8.24
N ASP A 105 -4.75 -15.28 -8.10
CA ASP A 105 -3.83 -15.91 -7.12
C ASP A 105 -2.39 -16.09 -7.63
N THR A 106 -2.18 -15.98 -8.93
CA THR A 106 -0.89 -16.36 -9.55
C THR A 106 -0.21 -15.23 -10.33
N LYS A 107 -0.84 -14.07 -10.40
CA LYS A 107 -0.34 -12.96 -11.19
C LYS A 107 0.49 -12.01 -10.31
N VAL A 108 1.70 -11.73 -10.74
CA VAL A 108 2.46 -10.62 -10.19
C VAL A 108 1.75 -9.32 -10.61
N LEU A 109 1.35 -8.52 -9.62
CA LEU A 109 0.74 -7.22 -9.87
C LEU A 109 1.77 -6.24 -10.43
N THR A 110 1.40 -5.54 -11.48
CA THR A 110 2.25 -4.51 -12.09
C THR A 110 1.62 -3.12 -11.98
N ALA A 111 2.43 -2.08 -12.10
CA ALA A 111 1.94 -0.70 -12.15
C ALA A 111 0.99 -0.47 -13.34
N GLU A 112 1.22 -1.15 -14.46
CA GLU A 112 0.32 -1.10 -15.64
C GLU A 112 -1.04 -1.71 -15.35
N ASP A 113 -1.10 -2.79 -14.58
CA ASP A 113 -2.36 -3.37 -14.14
C ASP A 113 -3.14 -2.37 -13.29
N ILE A 114 -2.48 -1.68 -12.37
CA ILE A 114 -3.10 -0.67 -11.51
C ILE A 114 -3.64 0.49 -12.36
N ARG A 115 -2.82 1.06 -13.24
CA ARG A 115 -3.24 2.16 -14.14
C ARG A 115 -4.41 1.77 -15.05
N ARG A 116 -4.45 0.52 -15.49
CA ARG A 116 -5.55 0.02 -16.34
C ARG A 116 -6.86 -0.11 -15.56
N GLU A 117 -6.79 -0.60 -14.32
CA GLU A 117 -7.97 -0.86 -13.50
C GLU A 117 -8.46 0.40 -12.78
N ILE A 118 -7.54 1.31 -12.46
CA ILE A 118 -7.82 2.57 -11.75
C ILE A 118 -7.13 3.72 -12.51
N PRO A 119 -7.69 4.15 -13.67
CA PRO A 119 -7.02 5.14 -14.55
C PRO A 119 -6.76 6.49 -13.87
N ASP A 120 -7.58 6.87 -12.90
CA ASP A 120 -7.47 8.13 -12.19
C ASP A 120 -6.48 8.08 -11.02
N MET A 121 -5.92 6.90 -10.71
CA MET A 121 -4.94 6.76 -9.66
C MET A 121 -3.57 7.23 -10.12
N LYS A 122 -2.97 8.11 -9.32
CA LYS A 122 -1.59 8.50 -9.53
C LYS A 122 -0.65 7.36 -9.15
N VAL A 123 0.14 6.89 -10.13
CA VAL A 123 1.12 5.82 -9.95
C VAL A 123 2.45 6.32 -10.50
N GLU A 124 3.33 6.77 -9.61
CA GLU A 124 4.65 7.33 -9.94
C GLU A 124 5.78 6.56 -9.24
N ALA A 125 6.98 6.65 -9.79
CA ALA A 125 8.19 6.05 -9.22
C ALA A 125 7.98 4.58 -8.80
N GLU A 126 7.33 3.81 -9.68
CA GLU A 126 7.08 2.40 -9.45
C GLU A 126 8.37 1.58 -9.38
N GLU A 127 8.41 0.65 -8.45
CA GLU A 127 9.51 -0.30 -8.29
C GLU A 127 8.99 -1.66 -7.81
N PRO A 128 9.61 -2.77 -8.20
CA PRO A 128 9.33 -4.07 -7.60
C PRO A 128 9.80 -4.06 -6.16
N VAL A 129 9.01 -4.69 -5.29
CA VAL A 129 9.36 -4.82 -3.86
C VAL A 129 9.22 -6.26 -3.42
N THR A 130 10.12 -6.69 -2.54
CA THR A 130 10.03 -7.99 -1.89
C THR A 130 9.38 -7.85 -0.52
N ILE A 131 8.36 -8.67 -0.26
CA ILE A 131 7.64 -8.75 1.01
C ILE A 131 8.02 -10.06 1.69
N GLY A 132 8.65 -9.97 2.85
CA GLY A 132 9.24 -11.13 3.49
C GLY A 132 10.27 -11.81 2.60
N PRO A 133 10.46 -13.14 2.72
CA PRO A 133 11.50 -13.84 1.96
C PRO A 133 11.13 -14.17 0.51
N GLU A 134 9.84 -14.16 0.12
CA GLU A 134 9.42 -14.86 -1.09
C GLU A 134 8.39 -14.11 -1.96
N TYR A 135 7.77 -13.04 -1.48
CA TYR A 135 6.64 -12.43 -2.19
C TYR A 135 7.08 -11.17 -2.92
N THR A 136 6.55 -10.98 -4.12
CA THR A 136 6.83 -9.80 -4.93
C THR A 136 5.57 -8.97 -5.08
N GLY A 137 5.71 -7.66 -4.88
CA GLY A 137 4.68 -6.67 -5.11
C GLY A 137 5.21 -5.50 -5.93
N VAL A 138 4.37 -4.53 -6.14
CA VAL A 138 4.73 -3.23 -6.72
C VAL A 138 4.59 -2.14 -5.66
N ALA A 139 5.62 -1.34 -5.52
CA ALA A 139 5.63 -0.15 -4.71
C ALA A 139 5.61 1.08 -5.60
N PHE A 140 4.87 2.13 -5.21
CA PHE A 140 4.77 3.37 -5.98
C PHE A 140 4.42 4.55 -5.07
N LEU A 141 4.55 5.76 -5.61
CA LEU A 141 4.07 6.99 -4.99
C LEU A 141 2.68 7.33 -5.53
N SER A 142 1.83 7.82 -4.65
CA SER A 142 0.48 8.28 -4.98
C SER A 142 0.12 9.57 -4.24
N ASP A 143 -1.04 10.12 -4.54
CA ASP A 143 -1.57 11.35 -3.96
C ASP A 143 -2.75 11.08 -3.01
N ASN A 144 -2.69 9.99 -2.26
CA ASN A 144 -3.73 9.61 -1.32
C ASN A 144 -3.88 10.67 -0.21
N GLU A 145 -4.99 11.41 -0.24
CA GLU A 145 -5.25 12.50 0.71
C GLU A 145 -5.31 12.04 2.17
N ALA A 146 -5.67 10.77 2.41
CA ALA A 146 -5.64 10.18 3.75
C ALA A 146 -4.25 10.24 4.39
N PHE A 147 -3.21 10.36 3.56
CA PHE A 147 -1.81 10.46 3.98
C PHE A 147 -1.22 11.84 3.65
N GLY A 148 -2.06 12.87 3.59
CA GLY A 148 -1.61 14.25 3.35
C GLY A 148 -1.22 14.55 1.90
N GLY A 149 -1.78 13.79 0.94
CA GLY A 149 -1.55 14.00 -0.49
C GLY A 149 -0.20 13.49 -1.01
N ALA A 150 0.58 12.80 -0.18
CA ALA A 150 1.81 12.14 -0.59
C ALA A 150 1.93 10.81 0.15
N SER A 151 1.54 9.74 -0.52
CA SER A 151 1.58 8.39 0.03
C SER A 151 2.61 7.50 -0.63
N ARG A 152 3.07 6.53 0.11
CA ARG A 152 3.78 5.35 -0.38
C ARG A 152 2.80 4.19 -0.37
N GLU A 153 2.62 3.58 -1.51
CA GLU A 153 1.74 2.44 -1.73
C GLU A 153 2.57 1.21 -2.01
N VAL A 154 2.15 0.05 -1.48
CA VAL A 154 2.70 -1.26 -1.83
C VAL A 154 1.57 -2.24 -1.99
N TRP A 155 1.42 -2.78 -3.20
CA TRP A 155 0.32 -3.67 -3.53
C TRP A 155 0.85 -5.01 -4.03
N PHE A 156 0.21 -6.11 -3.60
CA PHE A 156 0.54 -7.46 -4.04
C PHE A 156 -0.63 -8.43 -3.86
N TYR A 157 -0.60 -9.52 -4.63
CA TYR A 157 -1.55 -10.62 -4.50
C TYR A 157 -0.98 -11.73 -3.61
N PHE A 158 -1.80 -12.27 -2.74
CA PHE A 158 -1.46 -13.46 -1.97
C PHE A 158 -2.71 -14.23 -1.53
N ARG A 159 -2.74 -15.53 -1.79
CA ARG A 159 -3.82 -16.47 -1.40
C ARG A 159 -5.23 -15.94 -1.66
N GLY A 160 -5.52 -15.54 -2.90
CA GLY A 160 -6.84 -15.05 -3.29
C GLY A 160 -7.21 -13.68 -2.73
N ASN A 161 -6.23 -12.90 -2.26
CA ASN A 161 -6.45 -11.57 -1.77
C ASN A 161 -5.47 -10.57 -2.42
N LEU A 162 -5.96 -9.36 -2.63
CA LEU A 162 -5.14 -8.20 -2.92
C LEU A 162 -4.84 -7.48 -1.60
N TYR A 163 -3.58 -7.31 -1.30
CA TYR A 163 -3.08 -6.50 -0.20
C TYR A 163 -2.70 -5.14 -0.74
N GLN A 164 -3.26 -4.10 -0.15
CA GLN A 164 -2.98 -2.70 -0.46
C GLN A 164 -2.47 -2.03 0.81
N ILE A 165 -1.20 -1.74 0.83
CA ILE A 165 -0.55 -1.13 1.98
C ILE A 165 -0.25 0.32 1.65
N SER A 166 -0.74 1.23 2.48
CA SER A 166 -0.60 2.67 2.32
C SER A 166 0.04 3.29 3.55
N THR A 167 0.95 4.22 3.35
CA THR A 167 1.56 4.99 4.43
C THR A 167 1.99 6.37 3.93
N TYR A 168 2.37 7.25 4.85
CA TYR A 168 3.02 8.52 4.50
C TYR A 168 4.35 8.27 3.78
N GLN A 169 4.65 9.03 2.74
CA GLN A 169 5.91 8.88 2.00
C GLN A 169 7.15 8.97 2.92
N ARG A 170 7.11 9.80 3.95
CA ARG A 170 8.21 9.92 4.94
C ARG A 170 8.43 8.66 5.79
N LEU A 171 7.50 7.72 5.79
CA LEU A 171 7.60 6.44 6.50
C LEU A 171 8.06 5.28 5.61
N ASP A 172 8.52 5.54 4.38
CA ASP A 172 8.96 4.51 3.44
C ASP A 172 10.05 3.60 4.03
N THR A 173 11.04 4.17 4.73
CA THR A 173 12.10 3.39 5.38
C THR A 173 11.57 2.49 6.51
N LEU A 174 10.58 2.95 7.26
CA LEU A 174 9.88 2.15 8.26
C LEU A 174 9.11 1.00 7.59
N LEU A 175 8.36 1.31 6.53
CA LEU A 175 7.60 0.31 5.79
C LEU A 175 8.52 -0.80 5.26
N LYS A 176 9.65 -0.45 4.65
CA LYS A 176 10.66 -1.41 4.16
C LYS A 176 11.21 -2.28 5.29
N ALA A 177 11.54 -1.68 6.44
CA ALA A 177 12.01 -2.43 7.59
C ALA A 177 10.95 -3.42 8.13
N MET A 178 9.68 -3.02 8.17
CA MET A 178 8.58 -3.89 8.57
C MET A 178 8.38 -5.03 7.57
N PHE A 179 8.45 -4.76 6.26
CA PHE A 179 8.33 -5.79 5.21
C PHE A 179 9.42 -6.85 5.29
N ALA A 180 10.64 -6.50 5.65
CA ALA A 180 11.72 -7.46 5.87
C ALA A 180 11.38 -8.50 6.96
N THR A 181 10.46 -8.18 7.86
CA THR A 181 9.99 -9.06 8.94
C THR A 181 8.68 -9.79 8.63
N TRP A 182 8.04 -9.46 7.50
CA TRP A 182 6.73 -10.02 7.12
C TRP A 182 6.82 -11.53 6.88
N LYS A 183 5.88 -12.25 7.44
CA LYS A 183 5.77 -13.71 7.27
C LYS A 183 4.32 -14.09 7.11
N PHE A 184 4.05 -15.00 6.18
CA PHE A 184 2.78 -15.73 6.12
C PHE A 184 2.94 -17.10 6.77
N PHE A 185 1.87 -17.63 7.39
CA PHE A 185 1.90 -18.92 8.10
C PHE A 185 0.60 -19.72 7.91
#